data_08e546007b44e17afecc6ab281c90ad0
#
_entry.id   08e546007b44e17afecc6ab281c90ad0
#
_cell.length_a   1.000
_cell.length_b   1.000
_cell.length_c   1.000
_cell.angle_alpha   90.00
_cell.angle_beta   90.00
_cell.angle_gamma   90.00
#
_symmetry.space_group_name_H-M   'P 1'
#
loop_
_entity.id
_entity.type
_entity.pdbx_description
1 polymer ?
#
loop_
_entity_poly.entity_id
_entity_poly.type
_entity_poly.pdbx_seq_one_letter_code
_entity_poly.pdbx_strand_id
1 'polypeptide(L)'
;MSGSKHVAVLLRGWSSGREVSLRSGKACADAAERRGYRVTRIDVTRDIASVLTAVKPDVALMMLHGRPGEDGTIQGILETLAIPYSHSGVLASSLAMQKDLAKTVMAAAGIPVAKGLTLSRAEIAKGHVMEPPYVIKPVADGSSVGVFIVTEAHAHPPQELFREDWPHGDRLLVE
;
A
#
# COMPACT_ATOMS: atom_id res chain seq x y z
N MET A 1 9.44 -35.40 15.03
CA MET A 1 10.18 -34.17 14.59
C MET A 1 9.17 -33.33 13.82
N SER A 2 8.78 -32.18 14.35
CA SER A 2 7.92 -31.23 13.62
C SER A 2 8.69 -30.81 12.36
N GLY A 3 8.16 -31.14 11.17
CA GLY A 3 8.74 -30.74 9.91
C GLY A 3 8.92 -29.22 9.85
N SER A 4 9.90 -28.75 9.07
CA SER A 4 10.13 -27.31 8.85
C SER A 4 8.85 -26.65 8.33
N LYS A 5 8.43 -25.54 8.92
CA LYS A 5 7.28 -24.72 8.47
C LYS A 5 7.45 -24.30 7.03
N HIS A 6 6.35 -24.36 6.27
CA HIS A 6 6.31 -23.90 4.88
C HIS A 6 5.87 -22.44 4.80
N VAL A 7 6.78 -21.58 4.37
CA VAL A 7 6.56 -20.13 4.24
C VAL A 7 6.35 -19.78 2.77
N ALA A 8 5.21 -19.24 2.42
CA ALA A 8 4.99 -18.59 1.12
C ALA A 8 5.44 -17.13 1.22
N VAL A 9 6.44 -16.70 0.47
CA VAL A 9 6.84 -15.30 0.37
C VAL A 9 6.11 -14.69 -0.81
N LEU A 10 5.13 -13.83 -0.51
CA LEU A 10 4.31 -13.14 -1.52
C LEU A 10 5.03 -11.84 -1.92
N LEU A 11 5.42 -11.75 -3.18
CA LEU A 11 6.26 -10.66 -3.67
C LEU A 11 5.78 -10.19 -5.06
N ARG A 12 6.37 -9.10 -5.54
CA ARG A 12 6.08 -8.44 -6.83
C ARG A 12 4.69 -7.79 -6.87
N GLY A 13 3.64 -8.53 -7.28
CA GLY A 13 2.33 -7.94 -7.54
C GLY A 13 2.34 -7.02 -8.78
N TRP A 14 1.24 -6.29 -8.99
CA TRP A 14 1.02 -5.43 -10.16
C TRP A 14 0.98 -3.92 -9.85
N SER A 15 1.49 -3.51 -8.69
CA SER A 15 1.58 -2.09 -8.31
C SER A 15 2.88 -1.44 -8.82
N SER A 16 2.94 -0.12 -8.70
CA SER A 16 4.17 0.67 -8.91
C SER A 16 5.33 0.26 -7.97
N GLY A 17 5.02 -0.38 -6.83
CA GLY A 17 6.00 -0.91 -5.88
C GLY A 17 6.64 -2.24 -6.25
N ARG A 18 6.40 -2.78 -7.46
CA ARG A 18 6.87 -4.11 -7.87
C ARG A 18 8.38 -4.33 -7.68
N GLU A 19 9.22 -3.37 -8.08
CA GLU A 19 10.69 -3.48 -7.96
C GLU A 19 11.17 -3.47 -6.50
N VAL A 20 10.51 -2.69 -5.65
CA VAL A 20 10.79 -2.67 -4.20
C VAL A 20 10.41 -4.01 -3.59
N SER A 21 9.23 -4.53 -3.95
CA SER A 21 8.74 -5.84 -3.51
C SER A 21 9.66 -6.99 -3.93
N LEU A 22 10.23 -6.93 -5.11
CA LEU A 22 11.22 -7.91 -5.58
C LEU A 22 12.45 -7.96 -4.68
N ARG A 23 13.00 -6.81 -4.34
CA ARG A 23 14.21 -6.71 -3.50
C ARG A 23 13.94 -7.16 -2.07
N SER A 24 12.89 -6.63 -1.44
CA SER A 24 12.51 -7.00 -0.08
C SER A 24 12.10 -8.48 0.00
N GLY A 25 11.31 -8.95 -0.97
CA GLY A 25 10.86 -10.33 -1.04
C GLY A 25 12.00 -11.33 -1.21
N LYS A 26 12.99 -11.00 -2.08
CA LYS A 26 14.19 -11.83 -2.22
C LYS A 26 14.97 -11.89 -0.90
N ALA A 27 15.24 -10.75 -0.27
CA ALA A 27 16.02 -10.70 0.96
C ALA A 27 15.36 -11.48 2.10
N CYS A 28 14.04 -11.34 2.27
CA CYS A 28 13.28 -12.04 3.30
C CYS A 28 13.19 -13.55 3.01
N ALA A 29 12.99 -13.95 1.75
CA ALA A 29 12.96 -15.35 1.36
C ALA A 29 14.31 -16.03 1.64
N ASP A 30 15.42 -15.41 1.23
CA ASP A 30 16.78 -15.92 1.48
C ASP A 30 17.06 -16.01 3.00
N ALA A 31 16.57 -15.07 3.80
CA ALA A 31 16.71 -15.10 5.25
C ALA A 31 15.89 -16.23 5.89
N ALA A 32 14.67 -16.47 5.41
CA ALA A 32 13.84 -17.57 5.89
C ALA A 32 14.46 -18.94 5.57
N GLU A 33 15.03 -19.11 4.37
CA GLU A 33 15.77 -20.33 3.99
C GLU A 33 16.98 -20.56 4.88
N ARG A 34 17.77 -19.50 5.15
CA ARG A 34 18.93 -19.62 6.09
C ARG A 34 18.51 -20.02 7.51
N ARG A 35 17.26 -19.71 7.89
CA ARG A 35 16.68 -20.13 9.18
C ARG A 35 16.09 -21.54 9.16
N GLY A 36 16.20 -22.27 8.04
CA GLY A 36 15.74 -23.64 7.88
C GLY A 36 14.26 -23.80 7.55
N TYR A 37 13.56 -22.72 7.17
CA TYR A 37 12.19 -22.84 6.68
C TYR A 37 12.16 -23.35 5.24
N ARG A 38 11.12 -24.13 4.90
CA ARG A 38 10.78 -24.43 3.52
C ARG A 38 10.12 -23.20 2.90
N VAL A 39 10.71 -22.63 1.86
CA VAL A 39 10.24 -21.37 1.27
C VAL A 39 9.75 -21.57 -0.17
N THR A 40 8.57 -21.03 -0.47
CA THR A 40 8.09 -20.85 -1.84
C THR A 40 7.92 -19.35 -2.12
N ARG A 41 8.64 -18.84 -3.12
CA ARG A 41 8.50 -17.47 -3.61
C ARG A 41 7.34 -17.43 -4.60
N ILE A 42 6.35 -16.58 -4.36
CA ILE A 42 5.15 -16.47 -5.19
C ILE A 42 5.09 -15.06 -5.78
N ASP A 43 5.21 -14.94 -7.10
CA ASP A 43 4.85 -13.72 -7.81
C ASP A 43 3.33 -13.59 -7.80
N VAL A 44 2.82 -12.56 -7.13
CA VAL A 44 1.38 -12.39 -6.94
C VAL A 44 0.74 -11.86 -8.23
N THR A 45 -0.09 -12.70 -8.79
CA THR A 45 -0.91 -12.43 -9.98
C THR A 45 -2.40 -12.60 -9.64
N ARG A 46 -3.31 -12.37 -10.59
CA ARG A 46 -4.75 -12.39 -10.32
C ARG A 46 -5.31 -13.78 -10.00
N ASP A 47 -4.55 -14.83 -10.24
CA ASP A 47 -4.87 -16.24 -9.91
C ASP A 47 -4.32 -16.69 -8.55
N ILE A 48 -3.83 -15.74 -7.72
CA ILE A 48 -3.17 -16.01 -6.43
C ILE A 48 -3.95 -16.95 -5.52
N ALA A 49 -5.28 -16.88 -5.51
CA ALA A 49 -6.11 -17.77 -4.70
C ALA A 49 -5.93 -19.25 -5.10
N SER A 50 -5.87 -19.54 -6.39
CA SER A 50 -5.61 -20.89 -6.94
C SER A 50 -4.19 -21.35 -6.60
N VAL A 51 -3.21 -20.47 -6.74
CA VAL A 51 -1.81 -20.75 -6.40
C VAL A 51 -1.66 -21.11 -4.92
N LEU A 52 -2.23 -20.31 -4.02
CA LEU A 52 -2.18 -20.55 -2.58
C LEU A 52 -2.91 -21.85 -2.19
N THR A 53 -4.04 -22.14 -2.84
CA THR A 53 -4.78 -23.40 -2.63
C THR A 53 -3.96 -24.63 -3.04
N ALA A 54 -3.15 -24.52 -4.11
CA ALA A 54 -2.27 -25.58 -4.55
C ALA A 54 -1.02 -25.73 -3.67
N VAL A 55 -0.39 -24.62 -3.28
CA VAL A 55 0.86 -24.57 -2.50
C VAL A 55 0.63 -24.98 -1.05
N LYS A 56 -0.51 -24.60 -0.45
CA LYS A 56 -0.89 -24.88 0.96
C LYS A 56 0.22 -24.54 1.95
N PRO A 57 0.67 -23.28 2.04
CA PRO A 57 1.70 -22.89 2.99
C PRO A 57 1.16 -22.88 4.42
N ASP A 58 2.03 -23.03 5.41
CA ASP A 58 1.68 -22.87 6.83
C ASP A 58 1.50 -21.39 7.20
N VAL A 59 2.16 -20.48 6.45
CA VAL A 59 2.13 -19.03 6.68
C VAL A 59 2.53 -18.27 5.41
N ALA A 60 1.94 -17.10 5.20
CA ALA A 60 2.32 -16.17 4.14
C ALA A 60 3.14 -15.00 4.71
N LEU A 61 4.34 -14.79 4.18
CA LEU A 61 5.16 -13.62 4.46
C LEU A 61 4.91 -12.58 3.34
N MET A 62 4.26 -11.48 3.73
CA MET A 62 3.81 -10.45 2.81
C MET A 62 4.92 -9.45 2.51
N MET A 63 5.43 -9.46 1.27
CA MET A 63 6.47 -8.53 0.81
C MET A 63 5.98 -7.66 -0.36
N LEU A 64 4.67 -7.54 -0.48
CA LEU A 64 4.02 -6.66 -1.45
C LEU A 64 4.03 -5.21 -0.95
N HIS A 65 4.06 -4.26 -1.88
CA HIS A 65 3.94 -2.83 -1.62
C HIS A 65 2.80 -2.23 -2.45
N GLY A 66 2.04 -1.32 -1.84
CA GLY A 66 0.85 -0.76 -2.47
C GLY A 66 -0.25 -1.80 -2.69
N ARG A 67 -1.13 -1.52 -3.65
CA ARG A 67 -2.18 -2.47 -4.05
C ARG A 67 -1.59 -3.64 -4.86
N PRO A 68 -2.04 -4.88 -4.63
CA PRO A 68 -3.11 -5.32 -3.73
C PRO A 68 -2.61 -5.75 -2.34
N GLY A 69 -1.35 -5.51 -2.01
CA GLY A 69 -0.71 -6.06 -0.80
C GLY A 69 -1.02 -5.30 0.49
N GLU A 70 -1.34 -4.00 0.40
CA GLU A 70 -1.50 -3.13 1.57
C GLU A 70 -2.94 -2.60 1.73
N ASP A 71 -3.89 -3.02 0.88
CA ASP A 71 -5.27 -2.50 0.85
C ASP A 71 -6.34 -3.49 1.36
N GLY A 72 -5.93 -4.62 1.92
CA GLY A 72 -6.84 -5.66 2.41
C GLY A 72 -7.19 -6.73 1.39
N THR A 73 -6.86 -6.55 0.12
CA THR A 73 -7.25 -7.49 -0.97
C THR A 73 -6.62 -8.87 -0.78
N ILE A 74 -5.31 -8.94 -0.65
CA ILE A 74 -4.60 -10.23 -0.45
C ILE A 74 -4.88 -10.79 0.95
N GLN A 75 -5.00 -9.93 1.95
CA GLN A 75 -5.37 -10.33 3.31
C GLN A 75 -6.72 -11.07 3.32
N GLY A 76 -7.73 -10.56 2.59
CA GLY A 76 -9.04 -11.20 2.48
C GLY A 76 -8.99 -12.60 1.84
N ILE A 77 -8.13 -12.79 0.84
CA ILE A 77 -7.87 -14.10 0.23
C ILE A 77 -7.24 -15.05 1.26
N LEU A 78 -6.21 -14.57 1.98
CA LEU A 78 -5.49 -15.37 2.96
C LEU A 78 -6.40 -15.78 4.14
N GLU A 79 -7.26 -14.87 4.63
CA GLU A 79 -8.25 -15.19 5.66
C GLU A 79 -9.27 -16.22 5.16
N THR A 80 -9.77 -16.07 3.94
CA THR A 80 -10.70 -17.05 3.32
C THR A 80 -10.08 -18.43 3.20
N LEU A 81 -8.79 -18.51 2.93
CA LEU A 81 -8.03 -19.77 2.84
C LEU A 81 -7.48 -20.25 4.20
N ALA A 82 -7.77 -19.54 5.28
CA ALA A 82 -7.27 -19.83 6.64
C ALA A 82 -5.72 -19.90 6.70
N ILE A 83 -5.02 -19.09 5.93
CA ILE A 83 -3.55 -19.00 5.90
C ILE A 83 -3.12 -17.79 6.75
N PRO A 84 -2.42 -18.01 7.88
CA PRO A 84 -1.83 -16.91 8.66
C PRO A 84 -0.86 -16.07 7.83
N TYR A 85 -0.78 -14.77 8.12
CA TYR A 85 0.09 -13.85 7.37
C TYR A 85 0.71 -12.75 8.23
N SER A 86 1.76 -12.10 7.72
CA SER A 86 2.60 -11.15 8.46
C SER A 86 2.15 -9.68 8.38
N HIS A 87 0.92 -9.40 7.97
CA HIS A 87 0.38 -8.05 7.87
C HIS A 87 -0.76 -7.80 8.86
N SER A 88 -1.20 -6.54 8.97
CA SER A 88 -2.45 -6.16 9.60
C SER A 88 -3.64 -6.81 8.87
N GLY A 89 -4.74 -7.00 9.58
CA GLY A 89 -5.96 -7.60 9.02
C GLY A 89 -6.63 -6.73 7.95
N VAL A 90 -7.67 -7.29 7.32
CA VAL A 90 -8.37 -6.69 6.18
C VAL A 90 -8.82 -5.26 6.44
N LEU A 91 -9.56 -5.04 7.55
CA LEU A 91 -10.11 -3.72 7.88
C LEU A 91 -9.01 -2.69 8.11
N ALA A 92 -7.99 -3.04 8.89
CA ALA A 92 -6.89 -2.12 9.21
C ALA A 92 -6.10 -1.74 7.96
N SER A 93 -5.81 -2.70 7.08
CA SER A 93 -5.11 -2.47 5.82
C SER A 93 -5.94 -1.59 4.87
N SER A 94 -7.22 -1.91 4.69
CA SER A 94 -8.11 -1.13 3.82
C SER A 94 -8.27 0.30 4.31
N LEU A 95 -8.45 0.49 5.61
CA LEU A 95 -8.60 1.81 6.22
C LEU A 95 -7.31 2.63 6.10
N ALA A 96 -6.16 2.03 6.45
CA ALA A 96 -4.87 2.71 6.39
C ALA A 96 -4.49 3.16 4.97
N MET A 97 -4.88 2.40 3.95
CA MET A 97 -4.67 2.77 2.56
C MET A 97 -5.45 4.04 2.18
N GLN A 98 -6.62 4.29 2.76
CA GLN A 98 -7.46 5.47 2.53
C GLN A 98 -7.11 6.55 3.55
N LYS A 99 -6.15 7.43 3.22
CA LYS A 99 -5.59 8.41 4.16
C LYS A 99 -6.62 9.36 4.79
N ASP A 100 -7.61 9.79 4.03
CA ASP A 100 -8.69 10.66 4.50
C ASP A 100 -9.60 9.93 5.52
N LEU A 101 -9.97 8.69 5.24
CA LEU A 101 -10.75 7.88 6.16
C LEU A 101 -9.94 7.50 7.41
N ALA A 102 -8.67 7.14 7.25
CA ALA A 102 -7.77 6.87 8.37
C ALA A 102 -7.66 8.08 9.30
N LYS A 103 -7.47 9.28 8.74
CA LYS A 103 -7.45 10.55 9.53
C LYS A 103 -8.76 10.78 10.26
N THR A 104 -9.90 10.53 9.62
CA THR A 104 -11.22 10.69 10.25
C THR A 104 -11.37 9.77 11.48
N VAL A 105 -11.00 8.48 11.33
CA VAL A 105 -11.06 7.51 12.43
C VAL A 105 -10.07 7.85 13.54
N MET A 106 -8.84 8.22 13.20
CA MET A 106 -7.82 8.64 14.17
C MET A 106 -8.27 9.88 14.96
N ALA A 107 -8.81 10.90 14.29
CA ALA A 107 -9.33 12.10 14.93
C ALA A 107 -10.49 11.78 15.88
N ALA A 108 -11.42 10.92 15.46
CA ALA A 108 -12.52 10.47 16.32
C ALA A 108 -12.05 9.71 17.57
N ALA A 109 -10.89 9.04 17.49
CA ALA A 109 -10.24 8.37 18.62
C ALA A 109 -9.37 9.31 19.47
N GLY A 110 -9.37 10.63 19.21
CA GLY A 110 -8.58 11.62 19.93
C GLY A 110 -7.10 11.66 19.56
N ILE A 111 -6.69 11.00 18.48
CA ILE A 111 -5.32 11.03 17.98
C ILE A 111 -5.13 12.31 17.15
N PRO A 112 -4.13 13.14 17.44
CA PRO A 112 -3.85 14.33 16.65
C PRO A 112 -3.53 14.01 15.20
N VAL A 113 -4.21 14.68 14.27
CA VAL A 113 -3.97 14.56 12.81
C VAL A 113 -3.74 15.96 12.22
N ALA A 114 -2.93 16.05 11.17
CA ALA A 114 -2.76 17.29 10.42
C ALA A 114 -4.12 17.77 9.88
N LYS A 115 -4.36 19.09 9.87
CA LYS A 115 -5.52 19.65 9.16
C LYS A 115 -5.36 19.42 7.67
N GLY A 116 -6.44 19.09 6.99
CA GLY A 116 -6.35 18.83 5.55
C GLY A 116 -7.72 18.73 4.90
N LEU A 117 -7.70 18.77 3.58
CA LEU A 117 -8.87 18.70 2.71
C LEU A 117 -8.68 17.57 1.71
N THR A 118 -9.75 16.84 1.41
CA THR A 118 -9.75 15.91 0.28
C THR A 118 -10.48 16.57 -0.88
N LEU A 119 -9.76 16.79 -1.97
CA LEU A 119 -10.19 17.55 -3.14
C LEU A 119 -9.97 16.75 -4.42
N SER A 120 -10.71 17.10 -5.46
CA SER A 120 -10.45 16.65 -6.83
C SER A 120 -9.28 17.44 -7.45
N ARG A 121 -8.67 16.86 -8.47
CA ARG A 121 -7.64 17.55 -9.27
C ARG A 121 -8.16 18.86 -9.86
N ALA A 122 -9.42 18.87 -10.31
CA ALA A 122 -10.07 20.06 -10.87
C ALA A 122 -10.27 21.19 -9.84
N GLU A 123 -10.47 20.87 -8.58
CA GLU A 123 -10.53 21.88 -7.51
C GLU A 123 -9.15 22.46 -7.22
N ILE A 124 -8.11 21.62 -7.16
CA ILE A 124 -6.74 22.03 -6.93
C ILE A 124 -6.20 22.88 -8.10
N ALA A 125 -6.64 22.61 -9.32
CA ALA A 125 -6.24 23.36 -10.52
C ALA A 125 -6.63 24.86 -10.50
N LYS A 126 -7.60 25.24 -9.65
CA LYS A 126 -8.05 26.63 -9.51
C LYS A 126 -7.07 27.53 -8.78
N GLY A 127 -6.05 26.97 -8.11
CA GLY A 127 -5.03 27.71 -7.37
C GLY A 127 -4.73 27.08 -6.02
N HIS A 128 -4.03 27.79 -5.15
CA HIS A 128 -3.74 27.34 -3.79
C HIS A 128 -5.02 27.17 -3.00
N VAL A 129 -5.20 25.98 -2.42
CA VAL A 129 -6.38 25.61 -1.60
C VAL A 129 -6.16 25.82 -0.11
N MET A 130 -4.91 26.06 0.27
CA MET A 130 -4.50 26.50 1.61
C MET A 130 -3.18 27.28 1.49
N GLU A 131 -2.81 27.95 2.56
CA GLU A 131 -1.58 28.74 2.63
C GLU A 131 -0.35 27.81 2.65
N PRO A 132 0.65 28.02 1.76
CA PRO A 132 1.89 27.24 1.79
C PRO A 132 2.67 27.46 3.13
N PRO A 133 3.48 26.48 3.58
CA PRO A 133 3.73 25.18 2.89
C PRO A 133 2.65 24.14 3.17
N TYR A 134 2.39 23.30 2.17
CA TYR A 134 1.49 22.15 2.30
C TYR A 134 1.91 20.99 1.40
N VAL A 135 1.33 19.82 1.64
CA VAL A 135 1.58 18.61 0.86
C VAL A 135 0.31 18.21 0.09
N ILE A 136 0.47 17.86 -1.18
CA ILE A 136 -0.57 17.22 -2.00
C ILE A 136 -0.17 15.77 -2.23
N LYS A 137 -1.07 14.83 -1.98
CA LYS A 137 -0.79 13.40 -2.16
C LYS A 137 -2.05 12.62 -2.52
N PRO A 138 -1.94 11.52 -3.29
CA PRO A 138 -3.05 10.62 -3.54
C PRO A 138 -3.64 10.08 -2.25
N VAL A 139 -4.98 10.02 -2.18
CA VAL A 139 -5.68 9.46 -1.01
C VAL A 139 -5.30 7.99 -0.78
N ALA A 140 -5.18 7.22 -1.85
CA ALA A 140 -5.10 5.76 -1.79
C ALA A 140 -3.86 5.17 -2.49
N ASP A 141 -2.72 5.82 -2.34
CA ASP A 141 -1.44 5.31 -2.85
C ASP A 141 -0.40 5.21 -1.73
N GLY A 142 0.64 4.39 -1.95
CA GLY A 142 1.71 4.14 -0.99
C GLY A 142 3.08 4.64 -1.47
N SER A 143 4.12 4.38 -0.67
CA SER A 143 5.55 4.60 -1.01
C SER A 143 5.90 6.01 -1.49
N SER A 144 5.19 7.03 -1.03
CA SER A 144 5.36 8.45 -1.41
C SER A 144 5.22 8.73 -2.92
N VAL A 145 4.55 7.86 -3.66
CA VAL A 145 4.30 8.07 -5.09
C VAL A 145 3.23 9.15 -5.26
N GLY A 146 3.48 10.11 -6.16
CA GLY A 146 2.57 11.22 -6.43
C GLY A 146 2.45 12.24 -5.30
N VAL A 147 3.46 12.32 -4.41
CA VAL A 147 3.51 13.30 -3.32
C VAL A 147 4.24 14.56 -3.78
N PHE A 148 3.63 15.72 -3.57
CA PHE A 148 4.20 17.04 -3.88
C PHE A 148 4.22 17.92 -2.63
N ILE A 149 5.34 18.60 -2.43
CA ILE A 149 5.50 19.62 -1.40
C ILE A 149 5.37 20.96 -2.06
N VAL A 150 4.38 21.75 -1.66
CA VAL A 150 4.14 23.11 -2.15
C VAL A 150 4.65 24.08 -1.10
N THR A 151 5.58 24.94 -1.48
CA THR A 151 6.20 25.97 -0.64
C THR A 151 5.78 27.37 -1.10
N GLU A 152 6.14 28.41 -0.35
CA GLU A 152 5.87 29.80 -0.67
C GLU A 152 6.51 30.25 -2.00
N ALA A 153 7.53 29.51 -2.48
CA ALA A 153 8.16 29.78 -3.78
C ALA A 153 7.31 29.35 -4.98
N HIS A 154 6.28 28.53 -4.77
CA HIS A 154 5.40 28.06 -5.82
C HIS A 154 4.22 29.00 -6.02
N ALA A 155 4.11 29.61 -7.18
CA ALA A 155 2.98 30.48 -7.52
C ALA A 155 1.67 29.71 -7.74
N HIS A 156 1.76 28.42 -8.06
CA HIS A 156 0.62 27.54 -8.36
C HIS A 156 0.93 26.10 -7.89
N PRO A 157 -0.10 25.25 -7.68
CA PRO A 157 0.08 23.82 -7.50
C PRO A 157 0.84 23.17 -8.66
N PRO A 158 1.56 22.05 -8.43
CA PRO A 158 2.38 21.38 -9.46
C PRO A 158 1.58 21.01 -10.71
N GLN A 159 2.11 21.32 -11.87
CA GLN A 159 1.45 21.05 -13.16
C GLN A 159 1.33 19.55 -13.47
N GLU A 160 2.20 18.74 -12.91
CA GLU A 160 2.18 17.28 -13.04
C GLU A 160 0.87 16.65 -12.57
N LEU A 161 0.18 17.29 -11.63
CA LEU A 161 -1.13 16.86 -11.15
C LEU A 161 -2.21 16.88 -12.25
N PHE A 162 -2.03 17.71 -13.28
CA PHE A 162 -3.05 17.98 -14.29
C PHE A 162 -2.83 17.25 -15.61
N ARG A 163 -1.82 16.39 -15.66
CA ARG A 163 -1.55 15.57 -16.84
C ARG A 163 -2.70 14.58 -17.09
N GLU A 164 -2.98 14.31 -18.36
CA GLU A 164 -4.01 13.34 -18.77
C GLU A 164 -3.66 11.90 -18.34
N ASP A 165 -2.35 11.58 -18.36
CA ASP A 165 -1.81 10.26 -17.98
C ASP A 165 -1.59 10.08 -16.47
N TRP A 166 -2.17 10.95 -15.62
CA TRP A 166 -2.05 10.86 -14.16
C TRP A 166 -2.63 9.54 -13.62
N PRO A 167 -1.81 8.64 -13.04
CA PRO A 167 -2.24 7.28 -12.72
C PRO A 167 -2.85 7.11 -11.31
N HIS A 168 -2.84 8.17 -10.46
CA HIS A 168 -3.10 8.05 -9.02
C HIS A 168 -4.53 8.45 -8.60
N GLY A 169 -5.47 8.45 -9.56
CA GLY A 169 -6.87 8.81 -9.33
C GLY A 169 -7.09 10.31 -9.16
N ASP A 170 -8.36 10.70 -9.00
CA ASP A 170 -8.77 12.11 -8.96
C ASP A 170 -8.81 12.70 -7.55
N ARG A 171 -8.93 11.86 -6.52
CA ARG A 171 -9.02 12.30 -5.11
C ARG A 171 -7.63 12.46 -4.50
N LEU A 172 -7.34 13.68 -4.06
CA LEU A 172 -6.07 14.05 -3.44
C LEU A 172 -6.31 14.60 -2.03
N LEU A 173 -5.45 14.22 -1.11
CA LEU A 173 -5.36 14.82 0.23
C LEU A 173 -4.37 15.99 0.17
N VAL A 174 -4.79 17.14 0.66
CA VAL A 174 -3.98 18.35 0.83
C VAL A 174 -3.89 18.66 2.31
N GLU A 175 -2.69 18.72 2.88
CA GLU A 175 -2.46 18.95 4.31
C GLU A 175 -1.14 19.64 4.64
#